data_5b9e107c9546b92a745bd889440ce5c6
#
_entry.id   5b9e107c9546b92a745bd889440ce5c6
#
_cell.length_a   1.000
_cell.length_b   1.000
_cell.length_c   1.000
_cell.angle_alpha   90.00
_cell.angle_beta   90.00
_cell.angle_gamma   90.00
#
_symmetry.space_group_name_H-M   'P 1'
#
loop_
_entity.id
_entity.type
_entity.pdbx_description
1 polymer ?
#
loop_
_entity_poly.entity_id
_entity_poly.type
_entity_poly.pdbx_seq_one_letter_code
_entity_poly.pdbx_strand_id
1 'polypeptide(L)'
;MRKINNNYLGTFYIEELENREEQDRVKLYDSDEKYLDYLPLERCDDTDPTFEEQYDGYIKMLESFETVPDLMDWLVCDCDFIGSKSDAIKYVLTEWNLPDDECDPLDSEWVNRIGDVYIVISEY
;
A
#
# COMPACT_ATOMS: atom_id res chain seq x y z
N MET A 1 12.19 0.71 7.87
CA MET A 1 10.76 0.37 7.71
C MET A 1 10.35 -0.69 8.70
N ARG A 2 9.15 -0.60 9.20
CA ARG A 2 8.59 -1.57 10.13
C ARG A 2 7.80 -2.62 9.35
N LYS A 3 8.01 -3.90 9.68
CA LYS A 3 7.33 -5.02 9.03
C LYS A 3 5.92 -5.20 9.60
N ILE A 4 4.94 -5.31 8.72
CA ILE A 4 3.56 -5.65 9.08
C ILE A 4 3.31 -7.10 8.71
N ASN A 5 2.94 -7.91 9.69
CA ASN A 5 2.61 -9.32 9.48
C ASN A 5 1.09 -9.48 9.55
N ASN A 6 0.46 -9.68 8.41
CA ASN A 6 -0.98 -9.90 8.31
C ASN A 6 -1.22 -11.37 7.97
N ASN A 7 -2.07 -12.03 8.75
CA ASN A 7 -2.33 -13.47 8.61
C ASN A 7 -3.00 -13.84 7.28
N TYR A 8 -3.68 -12.91 6.64
CA TYR A 8 -4.45 -13.16 5.41
C TYR A 8 -3.76 -12.61 4.18
N LEU A 9 -3.16 -11.41 4.30
CA LEU A 9 -2.58 -10.70 3.16
C LEU A 9 -1.10 -10.99 2.95
N GLY A 10 -0.41 -11.47 3.97
CA GLY A 10 1.04 -11.68 3.93
C GLY A 10 1.79 -10.54 4.59
N THR A 11 2.97 -10.25 4.10
CA THR A 11 3.88 -9.25 4.68
C THR A 11 3.94 -7.99 3.82
N PHE A 12 3.86 -6.83 4.47
CA PHE A 12 4.13 -5.54 3.84
C PHE A 12 4.75 -4.62 4.89
N TYR A 13 4.99 -3.35 4.56
CA TYR A 13 5.83 -2.50 5.40
C TYR A 13 5.23 -1.10 5.58
N ILE A 14 5.58 -0.48 6.69
CA ILE A 14 5.21 0.90 6.99
C ILE A 14 6.46 1.67 7.44
N GLU A 15 6.53 2.96 7.09
CA GLU A 15 7.58 3.85 7.54
C GLU A 15 7.54 3.98 9.06
N GLU A 16 8.70 4.04 9.71
CA GLU A 16 8.79 4.24 11.15
C GLU A 16 8.42 5.68 11.53
N LEU A 17 7.86 5.83 12.72
CA LEU A 17 7.54 7.13 13.28
C LEU A 17 8.81 7.75 13.86
N GLU A 18 9.48 8.61 13.08
CA GLU A 18 10.78 9.17 13.45
C GLU A 18 10.71 10.54 14.12
N ASN A 19 9.92 11.46 13.57
CA ASN A 19 9.81 12.83 14.08
C ASN A 19 8.34 13.18 14.31
N ARG A 20 7.95 13.23 15.58
CA ARG A 20 6.56 13.38 16.00
C ARG A 20 5.98 14.76 15.75
N GLU A 21 6.80 15.80 15.70
CA GLU A 21 6.32 17.18 15.57
C GLU A 21 6.22 17.64 14.13
N GLU A 22 7.07 17.11 13.25
CA GLU A 22 7.16 17.51 11.86
C GLU A 22 6.60 16.48 10.88
N GLN A 23 6.42 15.26 11.34
CA GLN A 23 5.96 14.17 10.48
C GLN A 23 4.44 14.22 10.31
N ASP A 24 3.98 14.58 9.11
CA ASP A 24 2.56 14.72 8.81
C ASP A 24 1.95 13.49 8.14
N ARG A 25 2.77 12.47 7.87
CA ARG A 25 2.33 11.22 7.22
C ARG A 25 3.32 10.11 7.47
N VAL A 26 2.87 8.87 7.31
CA VAL A 26 3.73 7.70 7.25
C VAL A 26 3.47 6.99 5.94
N LYS A 27 4.52 6.55 5.26
CA LYS A 27 4.42 5.88 3.96
C LYS A 27 4.20 4.39 4.15
N LEU A 28 3.40 3.81 3.27
CA LEU A 28 3.20 2.37 3.19
C LEU A 28 3.98 1.80 2.01
N TYR A 29 4.53 0.60 2.18
CA TYR A 29 5.28 -0.11 1.17
C TYR A 29 4.68 -1.50 1.00
N ASP A 30 4.71 -2.00 -0.23
CA ASP A 30 4.15 -3.32 -0.54
C ASP A 30 5.08 -4.46 -0.07
N SER A 31 4.77 -5.69 -0.45
CA SER A 31 5.56 -6.87 -0.08
C SER A 31 6.99 -6.85 -0.63
N ASP A 32 7.22 -6.09 -1.68
CA ASP A 32 8.53 -5.92 -2.32
C ASP A 32 9.25 -4.65 -1.86
N GLU A 33 8.75 -4.01 -0.79
CA GLU A 33 9.29 -2.75 -0.24
C GLU A 33 9.17 -1.57 -1.21
N LYS A 34 8.21 -1.63 -2.11
CA LYS A 34 7.93 -0.58 -3.09
C LYS A 34 6.84 0.34 -2.56
N TYR A 35 6.97 1.65 -2.77
CA TYR A 35 5.99 2.63 -2.29
C TYR A 35 4.58 2.29 -2.78
N LEU A 36 3.65 2.24 -1.84
CA LEU A 36 2.25 1.91 -2.11
C LEU A 36 1.33 3.12 -1.89
N ASP A 37 1.40 3.74 -0.71
CA ASP A 37 0.51 4.83 -0.33
C ASP A 37 1.05 5.52 0.92
N TYR A 38 0.31 6.46 1.45
CA TYR A 38 0.64 7.11 2.72
C TYR A 38 -0.59 7.19 3.62
N LEU A 39 -0.35 7.31 4.93
CA LEU A 39 -1.40 7.51 5.92
C LEU A 39 -1.14 8.84 6.62
N PRO A 40 -2.13 9.74 6.68
CA PRO A 40 -1.92 11.06 7.29
C PRO A 40 -1.84 10.98 8.80
N LEU A 41 -1.03 11.86 9.39
CA LEU A 41 -0.95 12.06 10.82
C LEU A 41 -1.38 13.49 11.10
N GLU A 42 -2.51 13.68 11.78
CA GLU A 42 -3.05 14.99 12.07
C GLU A 42 -3.38 15.14 13.54
N ARG A 43 -2.99 16.28 14.11
CA ARG A 43 -3.33 16.64 15.49
C ARG A 43 -3.56 18.14 15.56
N CYS A 44 -4.82 18.53 15.73
CA CYS A 44 -5.23 19.94 15.75
C CYS A 44 -5.18 20.56 17.14
N ASP A 45 -5.39 19.76 18.19
CA ASP A 45 -5.33 20.25 19.58
C ASP A 45 -4.93 19.13 20.54
N ASP A 46 -4.83 19.46 21.84
CA ASP A 46 -4.38 18.53 22.87
C ASP A 46 -5.37 17.39 23.15
N THR A 47 -6.61 17.50 22.67
CA THR A 47 -7.61 16.47 22.87
C THR A 47 -7.58 15.39 21.78
N ASP A 48 -6.90 15.68 20.66
CA ASP A 48 -6.75 14.70 19.58
C ASP A 48 -5.74 13.61 19.98
N PRO A 49 -5.85 12.41 19.40
CA PRO A 49 -4.86 11.36 19.65
C PRO A 49 -3.46 11.83 19.29
N THR A 50 -2.48 11.38 20.06
CA THR A 50 -1.07 11.67 19.74
C THR A 50 -0.68 10.97 18.44
N PHE A 51 0.42 11.40 17.83
CA PHE A 51 0.93 10.74 16.62
C PHE A 51 1.27 9.27 16.91
N GLU A 52 1.76 8.96 18.11
CA GLU A 52 2.02 7.58 18.52
C GLU A 52 0.74 6.74 18.57
N GLU A 53 -0.33 7.30 19.13
CA GLU A 53 -1.62 6.62 19.21
C GLU A 53 -2.21 6.40 17.83
N GLN A 54 -2.10 7.38 16.93
CA GLN A 54 -2.55 7.26 15.55
C GLN A 54 -1.75 6.19 14.80
N TYR A 55 -0.44 6.20 14.97
CA TYR A 55 0.47 5.23 14.35
C TYR A 55 0.16 3.81 14.82
N ASP A 56 0.01 3.61 16.13
CA ASP A 56 -0.35 2.28 16.68
C ASP A 56 -1.71 1.81 16.19
N GLY A 57 -2.66 2.72 16.04
CA GLY A 57 -3.97 2.41 15.47
C GLY A 57 -3.89 1.96 14.03
N TYR A 58 -3.05 2.63 13.23
CA TYR A 58 -2.81 2.22 11.84
C TYR A 58 -2.21 0.83 11.76
N ILE A 59 -1.22 0.52 12.60
CA ILE A 59 -0.58 -0.79 12.61
C ILE A 59 -1.59 -1.89 12.95
N LYS A 60 -2.42 -1.68 13.96
CA LYS A 60 -3.46 -2.64 14.34
C LYS A 60 -4.44 -2.88 13.21
N MET A 61 -4.85 -1.82 12.53
CA MET A 61 -5.76 -1.91 11.39
C MET A 61 -5.13 -2.67 10.22
N LEU A 62 -3.88 -2.35 9.90
CA LEU A 62 -3.15 -3.02 8.81
C LEU A 62 -2.96 -4.51 9.08
N GLU A 63 -2.81 -4.90 10.34
CA GLU A 63 -2.67 -6.31 10.73
C GLU A 63 -4.01 -7.07 10.71
N SER A 64 -5.14 -6.36 10.69
CA SER A 64 -6.47 -6.95 10.81
C SER A 64 -7.23 -7.17 9.51
N PHE A 65 -6.80 -6.57 8.39
CA PHE A 65 -7.49 -6.75 7.12
C PHE A 65 -7.45 -8.21 6.66
N GLU A 66 -8.58 -8.68 6.14
CA GLU A 66 -8.74 -10.08 5.71
C GLU A 66 -8.60 -10.26 4.20
N THR A 67 -8.80 -9.20 3.42
CA THR A 67 -8.66 -9.24 1.96
C THR A 67 -7.92 -8.01 1.46
N VAL A 68 -7.28 -8.15 0.29
CA VAL A 68 -6.59 -7.01 -0.33
C VAL A 68 -7.59 -5.91 -0.74
N PRO A 69 -8.78 -6.22 -1.31
CA PRO A 69 -9.79 -5.18 -1.55
C PRO A 69 -10.15 -4.37 -0.31
N ASP A 70 -10.27 -5.00 0.86
CA ASP A 70 -10.57 -4.28 2.11
C ASP A 70 -9.47 -3.28 2.45
N LEU A 71 -8.21 -3.68 2.29
CA LEU A 71 -7.08 -2.78 2.48
C LEU A 71 -7.11 -1.63 1.48
N MET A 72 -7.37 -1.91 0.21
CA MET A 72 -7.39 -0.90 -0.85
C MET A 72 -8.49 0.12 -0.65
N ASP A 73 -9.68 -0.31 -0.19
CA ASP A 73 -10.79 0.59 0.10
C ASP A 73 -10.46 1.60 1.19
N TRP A 74 -9.57 1.23 2.09
CA TRP A 74 -9.17 2.07 3.20
C TRP A 74 -8.06 3.07 2.83
N LEU A 75 -7.27 2.77 1.80
CA LEU A 75 -6.16 3.62 1.37
C LEU A 75 -6.65 4.83 0.57
N VAL A 76 -5.77 5.81 0.42
CA VAL A 76 -6.07 7.05 -0.30
C VAL A 76 -6.04 6.84 -1.81
N CYS A 77 -5.15 5.98 -2.30
CA CYS A 77 -4.97 5.76 -3.73
C CYS A 77 -6.14 4.99 -4.35
N ASP A 78 -6.41 5.27 -5.62
CA ASP A 78 -7.38 4.51 -6.40
C ASP A 78 -6.71 3.28 -7.02
N CYS A 79 -7.42 2.16 -7.02
CA CYS A 79 -6.94 0.90 -7.57
C CYS A 79 -7.74 0.56 -8.83
N ASP A 80 -7.03 0.36 -9.95
CA ASP A 80 -7.65 -0.01 -11.22
C ASP A 80 -7.87 -1.52 -11.34
N PHE A 81 -7.02 -2.29 -10.70
CA PHE A 81 -7.05 -3.75 -10.84
C PHE A 81 -6.47 -4.43 -9.61
N ILE A 82 -7.09 -5.51 -9.18
CA ILE A 82 -6.60 -6.40 -8.12
C ILE A 82 -6.79 -7.83 -8.61
N GLY A 83 -5.73 -8.63 -8.58
CA GLY A 83 -5.86 -10.02 -8.99
C GLY A 83 -4.54 -10.79 -8.96
N SER A 84 -4.52 -11.94 -9.62
CA SER A 84 -3.35 -12.80 -9.70
C SER A 84 -2.29 -12.19 -10.62
N LYS A 85 -1.07 -12.73 -10.53
CA LYS A 85 0.04 -12.30 -11.38
C LYS A 85 -0.31 -12.41 -12.86
N SER A 86 -0.90 -13.55 -13.29
CA SER A 86 -1.28 -13.77 -14.69
C SER A 86 -2.28 -12.73 -15.17
N ASP A 87 -3.30 -12.47 -14.37
CA ASP A 87 -4.34 -11.51 -14.71
C ASP A 87 -3.81 -10.08 -14.73
N ALA A 88 -2.90 -9.74 -13.81
CA ALA A 88 -2.24 -8.44 -13.78
C ALA A 88 -1.42 -8.19 -15.03
N ILE A 89 -0.67 -9.20 -15.50
CA ILE A 89 0.09 -9.13 -16.74
C ILE A 89 -0.83 -8.85 -17.92
N LYS A 90 -1.92 -9.58 -18.03
CA LYS A 90 -2.91 -9.38 -19.10
C LYS A 90 -3.51 -7.98 -19.06
N TYR A 91 -3.86 -7.52 -17.87
CA TYR A 91 -4.44 -6.19 -17.67
C TYR A 91 -3.48 -5.10 -18.14
N VAL A 92 -2.22 -5.15 -17.70
CA VAL A 92 -1.21 -4.13 -18.02
C VAL A 92 -0.91 -4.12 -19.53
N LEU A 93 -0.74 -5.29 -20.13
CA LEU A 93 -0.47 -5.40 -21.57
C LEU A 93 -1.63 -4.89 -22.42
N THR A 94 -2.86 -5.12 -21.99
CA THR A 94 -4.06 -4.70 -22.71
C THR A 94 -4.34 -3.21 -22.53
N GLU A 95 -4.37 -2.75 -21.27
CA GLU A 95 -4.77 -1.38 -20.95
C GLU A 95 -3.69 -0.35 -21.27
N TRP A 96 -2.42 -0.71 -21.06
CA TRP A 96 -1.31 0.19 -21.32
C TRP A 96 -0.68 -0.02 -22.68
N ASN A 97 -1.16 -1.01 -23.42
CA ASN A 97 -0.70 -1.32 -24.79
C ASN A 97 0.82 -1.50 -24.87
N LEU A 98 1.40 -2.21 -23.92
CA LEU A 98 2.84 -2.47 -23.87
C LEU A 98 3.22 -3.66 -24.75
N PRO A 99 4.38 -3.61 -25.42
CA PRO A 99 4.88 -4.77 -26.16
C PRO A 99 5.36 -5.88 -25.21
N ASP A 100 5.08 -7.14 -25.54
CA ASP A 100 5.37 -8.29 -24.71
C ASP A 100 6.86 -8.54 -24.47
N ASP A 101 7.71 -8.09 -25.37
CA ASP A 101 9.12 -8.48 -25.44
C ASP A 101 10.12 -7.41 -25.02
N GLU A 102 9.69 -6.19 -24.71
CA GLU A 102 10.60 -5.08 -24.41
C GLU A 102 10.77 -4.78 -22.93
N CYS A 103 9.80 -5.13 -22.08
CA CYS A 103 9.90 -4.89 -20.65
C CYS A 103 9.01 -5.85 -19.88
N ASP A 104 9.32 -6.00 -18.59
CA ASP A 104 8.45 -6.73 -17.66
C ASP A 104 7.21 -5.85 -17.39
N PRO A 105 5.99 -6.31 -17.76
CA PRO A 105 4.79 -5.49 -17.55
C PRO A 105 4.52 -5.18 -16.08
N LEU A 106 5.07 -5.97 -15.17
CA LEU A 106 4.89 -5.75 -13.73
C LEU A 106 6.01 -4.90 -13.12
N ASP A 107 7.04 -4.55 -13.89
CA ASP A 107 8.13 -3.67 -13.44
C ASP A 107 7.77 -2.21 -13.71
N SER A 108 6.74 -1.73 -13.01
CA SER A 108 6.23 -0.37 -13.13
C SER A 108 5.97 0.20 -11.75
N GLU A 109 6.13 1.52 -11.61
CA GLU A 109 5.83 2.20 -10.35
C GLU A 109 4.35 2.12 -9.98
N TRP A 110 3.48 1.82 -10.94
CA TRP A 110 2.04 1.72 -10.73
C TRP A 110 1.57 0.31 -10.34
N VAL A 111 2.48 -0.67 -10.32
CA VAL A 111 2.16 -2.06 -9.99
C VAL A 111 2.77 -2.41 -8.64
N ASN A 112 1.94 -2.84 -7.71
CA ASN A 112 2.34 -3.26 -6.38
C ASN A 112 1.89 -4.70 -6.11
N ARG A 113 2.49 -5.32 -5.11
CA ARG A 113 2.17 -6.70 -4.73
C ARG A 113 1.97 -6.78 -3.22
N ILE A 114 0.84 -7.34 -2.81
CA ILE A 114 0.58 -7.66 -1.40
C ILE A 114 0.39 -9.18 -1.31
N GLY A 115 1.37 -9.87 -0.71
CA GLY A 115 1.37 -11.33 -0.69
C GLY A 115 1.40 -11.91 -2.10
N ASP A 116 0.39 -12.69 -2.45
CA ASP A 116 0.26 -13.29 -3.78
C ASP A 116 -0.65 -12.48 -4.72
N VAL A 117 -1.14 -11.33 -4.27
CA VAL A 117 -2.07 -10.50 -5.03
C VAL A 117 -1.34 -9.31 -5.62
N TYR A 118 -1.56 -9.06 -6.92
CA TYR A 118 -1.01 -7.92 -7.63
C TYR A 118 -2.04 -6.82 -7.76
N ILE A 119 -1.58 -5.58 -7.64
CA ILE A 119 -2.43 -4.40 -7.62
C ILE A 119 -1.90 -3.42 -8.66
N VAL A 120 -2.78 -2.95 -9.54
CA VAL A 120 -2.46 -1.88 -10.48
C VAL A 120 -3.15 -0.62 -9.99
N ILE A 121 -2.35 0.39 -9.67
CA ILE A 121 -2.82 1.62 -9.06
C ILE A 121 -2.98 2.68 -10.13
N SER A 122 -4.10 3.40 -10.08
CA SER A 122 -4.31 4.54 -10.96
C SER A 122 -3.44 5.71 -10.49
N GLU A 123 -3.40 6.76 -11.26
CA GLU A 123 -2.58 7.93 -10.97
C GLU A 123 -2.88 8.52 -9.59
N TYR A 124 -1.82 8.81 -8.85
CA TYR A 124 -1.91 9.44 -7.52
C TYR A 124 -2.38 10.89 -7.61
#